data_8f0becf35ca9d15c1099154ec7a757ce
#
_entry.id   8f0becf35ca9d15c1099154ec7a757ce
#
_cell.length_a   1.000
_cell.length_b   1.000
_cell.length_c   1.000
_cell.angle_alpha   90.00
_cell.angle_beta   90.00
_cell.angle_gamma   90.00
#
_symmetry.space_group_name_H-M   'P 1'
#
loop_
_entity.id
_entity.type
_entity.pdbx_description
1 polymer ?
#
loop_
_entity_poly.entity_id
_entity_poly.type
_entity_poly.pdbx_seq_one_letter_code
_entity_poly.pdbx_strand_id
1 'polypeptide(L)'
;MSSVLVADKTQLPVMRSGLGLPRPDRYVGWRDWLTTVDHKKIGVLYGAAACFFFLVGGIEALTIRTQLIKPMNHFITAQLYNQLFTMHGTTMIFLGIMPLSAAFFNFVVPLQIGARDVAFPRLNAFSLWTFFAGACLLNFSWILQALNVIGAFHTADGRTDIVPGGGWFGYAPLSEQPYTGIGTDVWALSLQILGIASLAAAFNFISTIINLRAPGMTMMRLPVFCWMTLVTSFLIIFAFPPITIALAELLFDRTFGTNFFRVASTLTSAGGGQPIFWQHLFWIFGHPEVYILILPAMGIVSEVLPTFSKKPLFGYPIVVFSGAVIGLLGFAVWSHHMFATGLGKVATAAFSLLTMAMAGATGVKIFSWIGTLWGARIKFTVPMVFSLGFIINF
;
A
#
# COMPACT_ATOMS: atom_id res chain seq x y z
N MET A 1 25.97 -59.33 17.47
CA MET A 1 24.68 -58.67 17.57
C MET A 1 24.95 -57.17 17.73
N SER A 2 24.94 -56.45 16.64
CA SER A 2 25.16 -54.98 16.61
C SER A 2 23.79 -54.28 16.62
N SER A 3 23.50 -53.61 17.72
CA SER A 3 22.33 -52.75 17.85
C SER A 3 22.55 -51.46 17.01
N VAL A 4 21.86 -51.37 15.90
CA VAL A 4 21.76 -50.14 15.11
C VAL A 4 20.88 -49.19 15.92
N LEU A 5 21.49 -48.15 16.48
CA LEU A 5 20.79 -47.00 17.06
C LEU A 5 20.06 -46.27 15.92
N VAL A 6 18.76 -46.43 15.85
CA VAL A 6 17.87 -45.60 15.01
C VAL A 6 17.85 -44.23 15.64
N ALA A 7 18.57 -43.29 15.04
CA ALA A 7 18.49 -41.88 15.45
C ALA A 7 17.05 -41.39 15.27
N ASP A 8 16.45 -40.93 16.36
CA ASP A 8 15.13 -40.34 16.38
C ASP A 8 15.13 -39.07 15.51
N LYS A 9 14.50 -39.13 14.34
CA LYS A 9 14.38 -38.05 13.36
C LYS A 9 13.41 -36.95 13.76
N THR A 10 12.88 -36.98 14.97
CA THR A 10 11.87 -36.00 15.44
C THR A 10 12.46 -34.76 16.08
N GLN A 11 13.75 -34.71 16.36
CA GLN A 11 14.41 -33.50 16.88
C GLN A 11 15.23 -32.83 15.79
N LEU A 12 14.56 -31.98 14.98
CA LEU A 12 15.29 -30.99 14.17
C LEU A 12 15.99 -29.98 15.11
N PRO A 13 17.27 -29.65 14.85
CA PRO A 13 18.00 -28.74 15.71
C PRO A 13 17.24 -27.39 15.79
N VAL A 14 16.97 -26.95 17.02
CA VAL A 14 16.37 -25.64 17.29
C VAL A 14 17.30 -24.57 16.71
N MET A 15 16.92 -24.01 15.56
CA MET A 15 17.69 -22.91 14.97
C MET A 15 17.41 -21.64 15.78
N ARG A 16 18.44 -21.15 16.43
CA ARG A 16 18.38 -19.87 17.14
C ARG A 16 18.19 -18.74 16.12
N SER A 17 17.25 -17.83 16.40
CA SER A 17 17.17 -16.54 15.70
C SER A 17 18.49 -15.77 15.90
N GLY A 18 18.83 -14.83 15.04
CA GLY A 18 20.05 -14.00 15.18
C GLY A 18 20.18 -13.27 16.52
N LEU A 19 19.10 -13.23 17.31
CA LEU A 19 19.06 -12.68 18.68
C LEU A 19 19.14 -13.78 19.78
N GLY A 20 19.43 -15.02 19.42
CA GLY A 20 19.59 -16.11 20.39
C GLY A 20 18.31 -16.61 21.06
N LEU A 21 17.15 -16.07 20.70
CA LEU A 21 15.87 -16.49 21.27
C LEU A 21 15.35 -17.76 20.59
N PRO A 22 14.85 -18.77 21.34
CA PRO A 22 14.25 -19.96 20.76
C PRO A 22 13.03 -19.57 19.92
N ARG A 23 12.86 -20.24 18.77
CA ARG A 23 11.57 -20.15 18.04
C ARG A 23 10.48 -20.74 18.93
N PRO A 24 9.26 -20.15 18.95
CA PRO A 24 8.12 -20.76 19.62
C PRO A 24 7.93 -22.19 19.11
N ASP A 25 7.52 -23.11 20.00
CA ASP A 25 7.16 -24.46 19.62
C ASP A 25 6.14 -24.42 18.46
N ARG A 26 6.31 -25.31 17.48
CA ARG A 26 5.39 -25.35 16.34
C ARG A 26 4.02 -25.80 16.82
N TYR A 27 3.09 -24.87 16.86
CA TYR A 27 1.68 -25.22 16.98
C TYR A 27 1.22 -25.97 15.72
N VAL A 28 0.25 -26.87 15.88
CA VAL A 28 -0.37 -27.63 14.78
C VAL A 28 -1.76 -27.06 14.50
N GLY A 29 -2.16 -27.05 13.22
CA GLY A 29 -3.48 -26.58 12.80
C GLY A 29 -3.59 -25.06 12.73
N TRP A 30 -4.77 -24.49 13.03
CA TRP A 30 -5.06 -23.06 12.87
C TRP A 30 -4.19 -22.15 13.75
N ARG A 31 -3.76 -22.63 14.93
CA ARG A 31 -2.87 -21.87 15.82
C ARG A 31 -1.51 -21.58 15.20
N ASP A 32 -0.99 -22.51 14.39
CA ASP A 32 0.28 -22.34 13.67
C ASP A 32 0.20 -21.18 12.64
N TRP A 33 -0.99 -20.91 12.09
CA TRP A 33 -1.21 -19.77 11.21
C TRP A 33 -1.32 -18.44 11.98
N LEU A 34 -1.98 -18.44 13.14
CA LEU A 34 -2.14 -17.23 13.95
C LEU A 34 -0.84 -16.76 14.63
N THR A 35 0.05 -17.70 14.98
CA THR A 35 1.29 -17.40 15.70
C THR A 35 2.53 -17.48 14.82
N THR A 36 2.34 -17.62 13.50
CA THR A 36 3.44 -17.81 12.56
C THR A 36 4.36 -16.60 12.48
N VAL A 37 5.65 -16.88 12.35
CA VAL A 37 6.68 -15.91 11.95
C VAL A 37 7.31 -16.27 10.60
N ASP A 38 6.86 -17.36 9.97
CA ASP A 38 7.34 -17.83 8.67
C ASP A 38 6.86 -16.88 7.56
N HIS A 39 7.80 -16.35 6.79
CA HIS A 39 7.51 -15.36 5.75
C HIS A 39 6.54 -15.86 4.68
N LYS A 40 6.53 -17.16 4.36
CA LYS A 40 5.63 -17.73 3.35
C LYS A 40 4.19 -17.75 3.84
N LYS A 41 3.97 -18.17 5.10
CA LYS A 41 2.64 -18.17 5.71
C LYS A 41 2.11 -16.75 5.87
N ILE A 42 2.96 -15.81 6.31
CA ILE A 42 2.64 -14.39 6.39
C ILE A 42 2.27 -13.85 5.00
N GLY A 43 3.02 -14.20 3.96
CA GLY A 43 2.71 -13.85 2.58
C GLY A 43 1.34 -14.38 2.13
N VAL A 44 1.00 -15.64 2.46
CA VAL A 44 -0.31 -16.23 2.16
C VAL A 44 -1.44 -15.51 2.91
N LEU A 45 -1.25 -15.17 4.18
CA LEU A 45 -2.23 -14.42 4.97
C LEU A 45 -2.48 -13.02 4.42
N TYR A 46 -1.43 -12.29 4.04
CA TYR A 46 -1.56 -11.01 3.34
C TYR A 46 -2.29 -11.16 2.01
N GLY A 47 -1.97 -12.20 1.23
CA GLY A 47 -2.63 -12.47 -0.05
C GLY A 47 -4.11 -12.80 0.10
N ALA A 48 -4.47 -13.61 1.09
CA ALA A 48 -5.86 -13.93 1.39
C ALA A 48 -6.65 -12.68 1.82
N ALA A 49 -6.06 -11.86 2.70
CA ALA A 49 -6.66 -10.59 3.12
C ALA A 49 -6.83 -9.63 1.93
N ALA A 50 -5.80 -9.48 1.09
CA ALA A 50 -5.85 -8.63 -0.09
C ALA A 50 -6.98 -9.07 -1.06
N CYS A 51 -7.12 -10.37 -1.32
CA CYS A 51 -8.20 -10.91 -2.15
C CYS A 51 -9.57 -10.64 -1.53
N PHE A 52 -9.72 -10.81 -0.22
CA PHE A 52 -10.97 -10.51 0.48
C PHE A 52 -11.35 -9.03 0.34
N PHE A 53 -10.43 -8.12 0.64
CA PHE A 53 -10.71 -6.67 0.54
C PHE A 53 -10.82 -6.19 -0.91
N PHE A 54 -10.18 -6.84 -1.86
CA PHE A 54 -10.41 -6.60 -3.27
C PHE A 54 -11.86 -6.90 -3.68
N LEU A 55 -12.44 -7.98 -3.15
CA LEU A 55 -13.86 -8.29 -3.36
C LEU A 55 -14.77 -7.26 -2.69
N VAL A 56 -14.47 -6.86 -1.44
CA VAL A 56 -15.22 -5.80 -0.74
C VAL A 56 -15.21 -4.50 -1.53
N GLY A 57 -14.02 -3.99 -1.89
CA GLY A 57 -13.89 -2.79 -2.70
C GLY A 57 -14.52 -2.94 -4.10
N GLY A 58 -14.49 -4.15 -4.67
CA GLY A 58 -15.19 -4.47 -5.91
C GLY A 58 -16.71 -4.32 -5.80
N ILE A 59 -17.32 -4.78 -4.71
CA ILE A 59 -18.76 -4.61 -4.42
C ILE A 59 -19.10 -3.12 -4.25
N GLU A 60 -18.26 -2.37 -3.52
CA GLU A 60 -18.39 -0.91 -3.39
C GLU A 60 -18.39 -0.24 -4.76
N ALA A 61 -17.43 -0.58 -5.64
CA ALA A 61 -17.35 -0.07 -7.01
C ALA A 61 -18.56 -0.42 -7.85
N LEU A 62 -19.04 -1.66 -7.79
CA LEU A 62 -20.23 -2.09 -8.53
C LEU A 62 -21.48 -1.33 -8.08
N THR A 63 -21.60 -1.04 -6.78
CA THR A 63 -22.70 -0.23 -6.24
C THR A 63 -22.64 1.20 -6.77
N ILE A 64 -21.46 1.82 -6.77
CA ILE A 64 -21.22 3.14 -7.38
C ILE A 64 -21.58 3.11 -8.88
N ARG A 65 -21.13 2.09 -9.62
CA ARG A 65 -21.41 1.96 -11.05
C ARG A 65 -22.91 1.75 -11.34
N THR A 66 -23.61 1.02 -10.47
CA THR A 66 -25.07 0.84 -10.58
C THR A 66 -25.81 2.18 -10.43
N GLN A 67 -25.38 3.05 -9.50
CA GLN A 67 -25.91 4.40 -9.39
C GLN A 67 -25.75 5.21 -10.69
N LEU A 68 -24.65 5.01 -11.40
CA LEU A 68 -24.28 5.77 -12.60
C LEU A 68 -24.80 5.16 -13.92
N ILE A 69 -25.63 4.10 -13.89
CA ILE A 69 -26.13 3.43 -15.11
C ILE A 69 -26.95 4.39 -16.00
N LYS A 70 -27.69 5.31 -15.37
CA LYS A 70 -28.52 6.31 -16.10
C LYS A 70 -28.46 7.67 -15.38
N PRO A 71 -28.65 8.78 -16.08
CA PRO A 71 -28.83 10.08 -15.47
C PRO A 71 -30.02 10.09 -14.49
N MET A 72 -29.90 10.88 -13.43
CA MET A 72 -30.95 11.03 -12.40
C MET A 72 -31.39 9.70 -11.75
N ASN A 73 -30.49 8.73 -11.65
CA ASN A 73 -30.79 7.47 -10.96
C ASN A 73 -30.89 7.71 -9.44
N HIS A 74 -31.81 7.00 -8.78
CA HIS A 74 -32.06 7.06 -7.34
C HIS A 74 -31.83 5.72 -6.66
N PHE A 75 -30.85 4.94 -7.13
CA PHE A 75 -30.52 3.63 -6.57
C PHE A 75 -29.97 3.73 -5.14
N ILE A 76 -29.10 4.72 -4.90
CA ILE A 76 -28.56 5.06 -3.57
C ILE A 76 -28.65 6.57 -3.34
N THR A 77 -28.60 6.98 -2.07
CA THR A 77 -28.53 8.40 -1.70
C THR A 77 -27.20 9.02 -2.05
N ALA A 78 -27.13 10.33 -2.22
CA ALA A 78 -25.86 11.06 -2.44
C ALA A 78 -24.87 10.85 -1.29
N GLN A 79 -25.37 10.79 -0.05
CA GLN A 79 -24.58 10.53 1.13
C GLN A 79 -23.93 9.14 1.06
N LEU A 80 -24.71 8.09 0.81
CA LEU A 80 -24.18 6.73 0.68
C LEU A 80 -23.20 6.61 -0.51
N TYR A 81 -23.45 7.33 -1.60
CA TYR A 81 -22.54 7.40 -2.74
C TYR A 81 -21.15 7.95 -2.31
N ASN A 82 -21.12 9.07 -1.58
CA ASN A 82 -19.87 9.66 -1.09
C ASN A 82 -19.15 8.76 -0.08
N GLN A 83 -19.87 8.06 0.78
CA GLN A 83 -19.34 7.08 1.70
C GLN A 83 -18.72 5.89 0.94
N LEU A 84 -19.43 5.32 -0.02
CA LEU A 84 -18.91 4.23 -0.87
C LEU A 84 -17.70 4.67 -1.70
N PHE A 85 -17.72 5.88 -2.26
CA PHE A 85 -16.59 6.43 -3.00
C PHE A 85 -15.34 6.55 -2.12
N THR A 86 -15.50 7.03 -0.89
CA THR A 86 -14.41 7.16 0.07
C THR A 86 -13.85 5.81 0.50
N MET A 87 -14.75 4.89 0.87
CA MET A 87 -14.38 3.56 1.35
C MET A 87 -13.80 2.71 0.24
N HIS A 88 -14.37 2.75 -0.97
CA HIS A 88 -13.82 2.07 -2.13
C HIS A 88 -12.35 2.48 -2.39
N GLY A 89 -12.09 3.79 -2.48
CA GLY A 89 -10.73 4.28 -2.69
C GLY A 89 -9.76 3.83 -1.59
N THR A 90 -10.16 4.00 -0.33
CA THR A 90 -9.34 3.62 0.83
C THR A 90 -9.12 2.10 0.90
N THR A 91 -10.17 1.31 0.70
CA THR A 91 -10.12 -0.17 0.71
C THR A 91 -9.22 -0.70 -0.39
N MET A 92 -9.37 -0.22 -1.62
CA MET A 92 -8.58 -0.72 -2.75
C MET A 92 -7.09 -0.38 -2.62
N ILE A 93 -6.76 0.80 -2.13
CA ILE A 93 -5.37 1.23 -1.95
C ILE A 93 -4.74 0.50 -0.76
N PHE A 94 -5.26 0.72 0.44
CA PHE A 94 -4.61 0.28 1.69
C PHE A 94 -4.89 -1.17 2.07
N LEU A 95 -6.04 -1.73 1.68
CA LEU A 95 -6.42 -3.09 2.07
C LEU A 95 -6.39 -4.09 0.90
N GLY A 96 -6.41 -3.62 -0.35
CA GLY A 96 -6.30 -4.43 -1.56
C GLY A 96 -4.88 -4.51 -2.10
N ILE A 97 -4.40 -3.46 -2.78
CA ILE A 97 -3.14 -3.50 -3.55
C ILE A 97 -1.89 -3.51 -2.66
N MET A 98 -1.83 -2.67 -1.61
CA MET A 98 -0.65 -2.66 -0.73
C MET A 98 -0.40 -4.02 -0.05
N PRO A 99 -1.39 -4.68 0.59
CA PRO A 99 -1.16 -5.99 1.18
C PRO A 99 -0.93 -7.09 0.13
N LEU A 100 -1.45 -6.95 -1.09
CA LEU A 100 -1.10 -7.84 -2.19
C LEU A 100 0.39 -7.74 -2.53
N SER A 101 0.93 -6.52 -2.61
CA SER A 101 2.37 -6.31 -2.78
C SER A 101 3.17 -6.90 -1.61
N ALA A 102 2.72 -6.69 -0.36
CA ALA A 102 3.32 -7.28 0.82
C ALA A 102 3.30 -8.82 0.80
N ALA A 103 2.24 -9.43 0.26
CA ALA A 103 2.15 -10.88 0.06
C ALA A 103 3.27 -11.38 -0.86
N PHE A 104 3.46 -10.73 -2.01
CA PHE A 104 4.54 -11.07 -2.93
C PHE A 104 5.93 -10.80 -2.33
N PHE A 105 6.12 -9.69 -1.63
CA PHE A 105 7.39 -9.38 -0.97
C PHE A 105 7.75 -10.48 0.03
N ASN A 106 6.81 -10.84 0.89
CA ASN A 106 7.01 -11.88 1.88
C ASN A 106 7.30 -13.23 1.25
N PHE A 107 6.51 -13.64 0.27
CA PHE A 107 6.63 -14.98 -0.30
C PHE A 107 7.84 -15.10 -1.22
N VAL A 108 8.07 -14.12 -2.10
CA VAL A 108 9.00 -14.25 -3.24
C VAL A 108 10.40 -13.73 -2.91
N VAL A 109 10.53 -12.59 -2.23
CA VAL A 109 11.84 -11.92 -2.05
C VAL A 109 12.84 -12.82 -1.31
N PRO A 110 12.55 -13.42 -0.15
CA PRO A 110 13.52 -14.29 0.52
C PRO A 110 13.94 -15.48 -0.36
N LEU A 111 13.01 -16.06 -1.12
CA LEU A 111 13.30 -17.16 -2.04
C LEU A 111 14.23 -16.71 -3.19
N GLN A 112 13.98 -15.55 -3.78
CA GLN A 112 14.79 -15.02 -4.88
C GLN A 112 16.22 -14.66 -4.46
N ILE A 113 16.42 -14.18 -3.24
CA ILE A 113 17.76 -13.82 -2.73
C ILE A 113 18.46 -14.99 -2.03
N GLY A 114 17.82 -16.17 -1.90
CA GLY A 114 18.37 -17.33 -1.22
C GLY A 114 18.39 -17.22 0.30
N ALA A 115 17.59 -16.34 0.89
CA ALA A 115 17.43 -16.22 2.34
C ALA A 115 16.44 -17.27 2.88
N ARG A 116 16.67 -17.75 4.11
CA ARG A 116 15.76 -18.70 4.77
C ARG A 116 14.48 -18.02 5.26
N ASP A 117 14.58 -16.76 5.65
CA ASP A 117 13.48 -15.95 6.18
C ASP A 117 13.83 -14.46 5.96
N VAL A 118 12.91 -13.56 6.29
CA VAL A 118 13.18 -12.12 6.38
C VAL A 118 14.12 -11.80 7.55
N ALA A 119 14.75 -10.61 7.56
CA ALA A 119 15.71 -10.23 8.58
C ALA A 119 15.12 -10.22 10.00
N PHE A 120 13.86 -9.79 10.14
CA PHE A 120 13.17 -9.67 11.42
C PHE A 120 11.81 -10.39 11.38
N PRO A 121 11.76 -11.74 11.56
CA PRO A 121 10.52 -12.51 11.42
C PRO A 121 9.39 -12.07 12.39
N ARG A 122 9.75 -11.65 13.62
CA ARG A 122 8.77 -11.15 14.61
C ARG A 122 8.19 -9.79 14.21
N LEU A 123 9.03 -8.89 13.67
CA LEU A 123 8.57 -7.62 13.13
C LEU A 123 7.66 -7.82 11.93
N ASN A 124 7.91 -8.86 11.13
CA ASN A 124 7.06 -9.27 10.03
C ASN A 124 5.66 -9.71 10.49
N ALA A 125 5.61 -10.56 11.52
CA ALA A 125 4.34 -10.96 12.14
C ALA A 125 3.61 -9.75 12.79
N PHE A 126 4.34 -8.85 13.44
CA PHE A 126 3.79 -7.60 13.97
C PHE A 126 3.16 -6.74 12.86
N SER A 127 3.86 -6.56 11.73
CA SER A 127 3.33 -5.83 10.57
C SER A 127 2.00 -6.43 10.07
N LEU A 128 1.91 -7.77 9.95
CA LEU A 128 0.69 -8.45 9.55
C LEU A 128 -0.48 -8.17 10.51
N TRP A 129 -0.28 -8.35 11.81
CA TRP A 129 -1.36 -8.21 12.79
C TRP A 129 -1.76 -6.75 13.00
N THR A 130 -0.82 -5.82 12.90
CA THR A 130 -1.09 -4.38 12.89
C THR A 130 -1.90 -3.99 11.66
N PHE A 131 -1.59 -4.57 10.48
CA PHE A 131 -2.42 -4.41 9.28
C PHE A 131 -3.86 -4.89 9.52
N PHE A 132 -4.07 -6.09 10.08
CA PHE A 132 -5.41 -6.58 10.39
C PHE A 132 -6.16 -5.68 11.38
N ALA A 133 -5.47 -5.17 12.41
CA ALA A 133 -6.08 -4.23 13.37
C ALA A 133 -6.55 -2.94 12.67
N GLY A 134 -5.72 -2.35 11.81
CA GLY A 134 -6.09 -1.17 11.03
C GLY A 134 -7.24 -1.44 10.05
N ALA A 135 -7.22 -2.59 9.38
CA ALA A 135 -8.28 -3.00 8.45
C ALA A 135 -9.63 -3.21 9.16
N CYS A 136 -9.62 -3.85 10.32
CA CYS A 136 -10.82 -4.01 11.14
C CYS A 136 -11.35 -2.66 11.62
N LEU A 137 -10.47 -1.79 12.10
CA LEU A 137 -10.87 -0.46 12.57
C LEU A 137 -11.48 0.38 11.44
N LEU A 138 -10.89 0.37 10.24
CA LEU A 138 -11.44 1.10 9.09
C LEU A 138 -12.87 0.67 8.77
N ASN A 139 -13.12 -0.63 8.74
CA ASN A 139 -14.44 -1.18 8.42
C ASN A 139 -15.42 -1.10 9.59
N PHE A 140 -14.95 -0.80 10.80
CA PHE A 140 -15.80 -0.65 11.97
C PHE A 140 -16.80 0.51 11.83
N SER A 141 -16.49 1.53 11.04
CA SER A 141 -17.40 2.62 10.71
C SER A 141 -18.71 2.14 10.07
N TRP A 142 -18.67 1.10 9.22
CA TRP A 142 -19.87 0.47 8.65
C TRP A 142 -20.73 -0.23 9.71
N ILE A 143 -20.07 -0.87 10.70
CA ILE A 143 -20.79 -1.50 11.82
C ILE A 143 -21.47 -0.42 12.67
N LEU A 144 -20.79 0.66 12.99
CA LEU A 144 -21.36 1.80 13.71
C LEU A 144 -22.54 2.41 12.94
N GLN A 145 -22.41 2.58 11.64
CA GLN A 145 -23.50 3.07 10.78
C GLN A 145 -24.71 2.15 10.84
N ALA A 146 -24.53 0.84 10.74
CA ALA A 146 -25.62 -0.13 10.84
C ALA A 146 -26.28 -0.10 12.22
N LEU A 147 -25.49 -0.03 13.30
CA LEU A 147 -26.00 0.08 14.67
C LEU A 147 -26.80 1.38 14.89
N ASN A 148 -26.37 2.48 14.29
CA ASN A 148 -27.10 3.75 14.36
C ASN A 148 -28.45 3.67 13.65
N VAL A 149 -28.50 3.04 12.47
CA VAL A 149 -29.76 2.86 11.72
C VAL A 149 -30.81 2.07 12.50
N ILE A 150 -30.40 1.05 13.26
CA ILE A 150 -31.31 0.26 14.12
C ILE A 150 -31.52 0.86 15.52
N GLY A 151 -30.98 2.05 15.79
CA GLY A 151 -31.14 2.74 17.08
C GLY A 151 -30.32 2.14 18.24
N ALA A 152 -29.38 1.23 17.97
CA ALA A 152 -28.51 0.62 18.97
C ALA A 152 -27.24 1.47 19.30
N PHE A 153 -26.97 2.47 18.46
CA PHE A 153 -25.87 3.42 18.64
C PHE A 153 -26.30 4.80 18.19
N HIS A 154 -25.94 5.84 18.92
CA HIS A 154 -26.19 7.23 18.57
C HIS A 154 -24.91 8.04 18.78
N THR A 155 -24.60 8.91 17.83
CA THR A 155 -23.53 9.89 18.00
C THR A 155 -23.98 10.99 18.97
N ALA A 156 -23.05 11.55 19.72
CA ALA A 156 -23.37 12.62 20.69
C ALA A 156 -23.94 13.89 20.02
N ASP A 157 -23.63 14.11 18.75
CA ASP A 157 -24.11 15.22 17.93
C ASP A 157 -25.36 14.88 17.11
N GLY A 158 -25.97 13.68 17.32
CA GLY A 158 -27.17 13.22 16.63
C GLY A 158 -27.00 12.92 15.14
N ARG A 159 -25.78 12.83 14.62
CA ARG A 159 -25.51 12.56 13.21
C ARG A 159 -25.84 11.13 12.81
N THR A 160 -26.26 10.99 11.56
CA THR A 160 -26.53 9.69 10.94
C THR A 160 -25.43 9.28 9.96
N ASP A 161 -24.51 10.17 9.59
CA ASP A 161 -23.40 9.95 8.67
C ASP A 161 -22.14 9.55 9.43
N ILE A 162 -22.06 8.27 9.80
CA ILE A 162 -20.93 7.75 10.59
C ILE A 162 -19.76 7.35 9.69
N VAL A 163 -20.03 6.74 8.52
CA VAL A 163 -18.98 6.38 7.56
C VAL A 163 -18.40 7.64 6.89
N PRO A 164 -17.07 7.77 6.72
CA PRO A 164 -16.47 8.96 6.13
C PRO A 164 -16.90 9.15 4.66
N GLY A 165 -17.17 10.41 4.26
CA GLY A 165 -17.67 10.76 2.93
C GLY A 165 -16.83 11.81 2.18
N GLY A 166 -15.63 12.15 2.69
CA GLY A 166 -14.76 13.21 2.14
C GLY A 166 -13.79 12.76 1.03
N GLY A 167 -13.94 11.54 0.50
CA GLY A 167 -12.97 10.92 -0.42
C GLY A 167 -11.79 10.30 0.33
N TRP A 168 -11.06 9.38 -0.31
CA TRP A 168 -9.90 8.71 0.28
C TRP A 168 -8.74 9.67 0.59
N PHE A 169 -8.73 10.84 0.00
CA PHE A 169 -7.76 11.92 0.21
C PHE A 169 -8.15 12.89 1.36
N GLY A 170 -9.36 12.76 1.92
CA GLY A 170 -9.79 13.45 3.14
C GLY A 170 -9.59 14.96 3.18
N TYR A 171 -9.85 15.68 2.10
CA TYR A 171 -9.54 17.12 2.02
C TYR A 171 -10.27 17.96 3.08
N ALA A 172 -9.49 18.73 3.82
CA ALA A 172 -10.02 19.83 4.60
C ALA A 172 -10.56 20.93 3.64
N PRO A 173 -11.68 21.63 3.98
CA PRO A 173 -12.42 21.55 5.23
C PRO A 173 -13.46 20.42 5.31
N LEU A 174 -13.70 19.65 4.24
CA LEU A 174 -14.73 18.59 4.21
C LEU A 174 -14.50 17.48 5.24
N SER A 175 -13.25 17.22 5.60
CA SER A 175 -12.86 16.26 6.66
C SER A 175 -12.94 16.85 8.07
N GLU A 176 -13.17 18.17 8.20
CA GLU A 176 -13.28 18.88 9.48
C GLU A 176 -14.70 18.81 10.06
N GLN A 177 -14.80 19.10 11.35
CA GLN A 177 -16.10 19.43 11.93
C GLN A 177 -16.52 20.86 11.51
N PRO A 178 -17.80 21.10 11.24
CA PRO A 178 -18.97 20.23 11.44
C PRO A 178 -19.36 19.37 10.23
N TYR A 179 -18.52 19.26 9.21
CA TYR A 179 -18.88 18.59 7.95
C TYR A 179 -18.93 17.06 8.03
N THR A 180 -18.12 16.46 8.90
CA THR A 180 -18.06 15.01 9.07
C THR A 180 -18.10 14.57 10.54
N GLY A 181 -18.67 13.37 10.79
CA GLY A 181 -18.77 12.76 12.10
C GLY A 181 -17.57 11.87 12.47
N ILE A 182 -17.76 11.05 13.49
CA ILE A 182 -16.75 10.14 14.10
C ILE A 182 -16.09 9.18 13.08
N GLY A 183 -16.73 8.89 11.95
CA GLY A 183 -16.15 8.02 10.92
C GLY A 183 -14.84 8.56 10.35
N THR A 184 -14.69 9.88 10.26
CA THR A 184 -13.42 10.48 9.82
C THR A 184 -12.31 10.28 10.85
N ASP A 185 -12.63 10.29 12.14
CA ASP A 185 -11.67 10.01 13.21
C ASP A 185 -11.24 8.54 13.16
N VAL A 186 -12.18 7.62 12.98
CA VAL A 186 -11.94 6.19 12.79
C VAL A 186 -11.08 5.94 11.54
N TRP A 187 -11.39 6.61 10.43
CA TRP A 187 -10.60 6.56 9.19
C TRP A 187 -9.16 7.04 9.40
N ALA A 188 -8.98 8.19 10.04
CA ALA A 188 -7.65 8.74 10.30
C ALA A 188 -6.81 7.84 11.22
N LEU A 189 -7.39 7.32 12.31
CA LEU A 189 -6.73 6.37 13.20
C LEU A 189 -6.39 5.05 12.49
N SER A 190 -7.28 4.56 11.63
CA SER A 190 -7.04 3.34 10.85
C SER A 190 -5.84 3.49 9.93
N LEU A 191 -5.75 4.63 9.20
CA LEU A 191 -4.61 4.91 8.33
C LEU A 191 -3.29 5.06 9.12
N GLN A 192 -3.33 5.62 10.33
CA GLN A 192 -2.17 5.67 11.23
C GLN A 192 -1.65 4.27 11.56
N ILE A 193 -2.57 3.35 11.94
CA ILE A 193 -2.22 1.97 12.27
C ILE A 193 -1.69 1.22 11.03
N LEU A 194 -2.33 1.39 9.88
CA LEU A 194 -1.87 0.82 8.60
C LEU A 194 -0.49 1.35 8.19
N GLY A 195 -0.22 2.64 8.49
CA GLY A 195 1.08 3.26 8.29
C GLY A 195 2.19 2.61 9.13
N ILE A 196 1.92 2.34 10.40
CA ILE A 196 2.86 1.62 11.28
C ILE A 196 3.17 0.23 10.72
N ALA A 197 2.15 -0.50 10.25
CA ALA A 197 2.34 -1.81 9.63
C ALA A 197 3.25 -1.74 8.39
N SER A 198 3.02 -0.76 7.52
CA SER A 198 3.78 -0.54 6.29
C SER A 198 5.23 -0.15 6.56
N LEU A 199 5.49 0.74 7.53
CA LEU A 199 6.85 1.11 7.95
C LEU A 199 7.60 -0.09 8.52
N ALA A 200 6.98 -0.89 9.38
CA ALA A 200 7.59 -2.10 9.93
C ALA A 200 7.98 -3.10 8.83
N ALA A 201 7.12 -3.30 7.83
CA ALA A 201 7.42 -4.13 6.66
C ALA A 201 8.58 -3.55 5.84
N ALA A 202 8.58 -2.24 5.56
CA ALA A 202 9.60 -1.58 4.74
C ALA A 202 11.00 -1.71 5.37
N PHE A 203 11.16 -1.42 6.66
CA PHE A 203 12.42 -1.62 7.37
C PHE A 203 12.91 -3.06 7.30
N ASN A 204 11.99 -4.01 7.42
CA ASN A 204 12.32 -5.43 7.35
C ASN A 204 12.82 -5.82 5.95
N PHE A 205 12.14 -5.40 4.87
CA PHE A 205 12.57 -5.74 3.51
C PHE A 205 13.86 -5.08 3.08
N ILE A 206 14.13 -3.82 3.49
CA ILE A 206 15.43 -3.18 3.26
C ILE A 206 16.52 -4.01 3.91
N SER A 207 16.38 -4.34 5.19
CA SER A 207 17.37 -5.14 5.93
C SER A 207 17.53 -6.53 5.32
N THR A 208 16.46 -7.17 4.89
CA THR A 208 16.46 -8.48 4.25
C THR A 208 17.24 -8.46 2.94
N ILE A 209 16.90 -7.53 2.04
CA ILE A 209 17.51 -7.47 0.71
C ILE A 209 18.98 -7.05 0.78
N ILE A 210 19.32 -6.13 1.69
CA ILE A 210 20.72 -5.65 1.80
C ILE A 210 21.62 -6.68 2.48
N ASN A 211 21.15 -7.36 3.53
CA ASN A 211 22.03 -8.15 4.40
C ASN A 211 21.94 -9.66 4.20
N LEU A 212 20.83 -10.19 3.65
CA LEU A 212 20.58 -11.63 3.63
C LEU A 212 20.72 -12.27 2.25
N ARG A 213 21.33 -11.58 1.29
CA ARG A 213 21.61 -12.15 -0.04
C ARG A 213 22.54 -13.36 0.06
N ALA A 214 22.28 -14.36 -0.76
CA ALA A 214 23.15 -15.51 -0.91
C ALA A 214 24.60 -15.10 -1.21
N PRO A 215 25.61 -15.84 -0.72
CA PRO A 215 27.01 -15.56 -1.02
C PRO A 215 27.24 -15.44 -2.55
N GLY A 216 27.95 -14.39 -2.98
CA GLY A 216 28.20 -14.09 -4.39
C GLY A 216 27.09 -13.36 -5.14
N MET A 217 25.93 -13.14 -4.53
CA MET A 217 24.87 -12.32 -5.10
C MET A 217 25.12 -10.84 -4.81
N THR A 218 25.79 -10.16 -5.72
CA THR A 218 25.98 -8.70 -5.67
C THR A 218 24.66 -7.99 -6.01
N MET A 219 24.55 -6.67 -5.70
CA MET A 219 23.35 -5.90 -6.00
C MET A 219 22.92 -5.99 -7.47
N MET A 220 23.86 -5.87 -8.41
CA MET A 220 23.58 -5.96 -9.86
C MET A 220 23.30 -7.39 -10.37
N ARG A 221 23.21 -8.37 -9.47
CA ARG A 221 22.72 -9.74 -9.76
C ARG A 221 21.37 -10.03 -9.14
N LEU A 222 20.77 -9.04 -8.44
CA LEU A 222 19.42 -9.18 -7.90
C LEU A 222 18.38 -9.28 -9.02
N PRO A 223 17.33 -10.11 -8.86
CA PRO A 223 16.14 -10.03 -9.70
C PRO A 223 15.53 -8.63 -9.69
N VAL A 224 14.91 -8.20 -10.81
CA VAL A 224 14.33 -6.87 -10.91
C VAL A 224 13.21 -6.67 -9.89
N PHE A 225 12.47 -7.73 -9.58
CA PHE A 225 11.43 -7.67 -8.55
C PHE A 225 12.02 -7.31 -7.16
N CYS A 226 13.17 -7.88 -6.79
CA CYS A 226 13.85 -7.51 -5.54
C CYS A 226 14.31 -6.04 -5.56
N TRP A 227 14.78 -5.52 -6.69
CA TRP A 227 15.11 -4.10 -6.84
C TRP A 227 13.89 -3.20 -6.67
N MET A 228 12.77 -3.56 -7.32
CA MET A 228 11.54 -2.77 -7.19
C MET A 228 10.99 -2.83 -5.77
N THR A 229 11.08 -3.98 -5.09
CA THR A 229 10.73 -4.09 -3.66
C THR A 229 11.62 -3.20 -2.79
N LEU A 230 12.93 -3.15 -3.06
CA LEU A 230 13.86 -2.30 -2.32
C LEU A 230 13.52 -0.80 -2.50
N VAL A 231 13.32 -0.36 -3.75
CA VAL A 231 12.92 1.02 -4.05
C VAL A 231 11.57 1.36 -3.39
N THR A 232 10.59 0.47 -3.50
CA THR A 232 9.28 0.63 -2.85
C THR A 232 9.41 0.75 -1.33
N SER A 233 10.28 -0.04 -0.71
CA SER A 233 10.50 0.04 0.73
C SER A 233 11.12 1.38 1.17
N PHE A 234 12.02 1.94 0.38
CA PHE A 234 12.52 3.31 0.62
C PHE A 234 11.43 4.36 0.42
N LEU A 235 10.58 4.22 -0.61
CA LEU A 235 9.44 5.12 -0.81
C LEU A 235 8.53 5.13 0.41
N ILE A 236 8.19 3.96 0.97
CA ILE A 236 7.34 3.85 2.17
C ILE A 236 7.97 4.61 3.35
N ILE A 237 9.27 4.42 3.61
CA ILE A 237 9.94 5.08 4.76
C ILE A 237 9.86 6.61 4.68
N PHE A 238 9.99 7.18 3.49
CA PHE A 238 9.99 8.63 3.33
C PHE A 238 8.61 9.22 3.07
N ALA A 239 7.67 8.45 2.51
CA ALA A 239 6.31 8.95 2.19
C ALA A 239 5.38 8.92 3.40
N PHE A 240 5.48 7.92 4.27
CA PHE A 240 4.53 7.77 5.38
C PHE A 240 4.64 8.82 6.49
N PRO A 241 5.83 9.36 6.87
CA PRO A 241 5.89 10.40 7.89
C PRO A 241 5.04 11.65 7.59
N PRO A 242 5.03 12.24 6.39
CA PRO A 242 4.15 13.38 6.07
C PRO A 242 2.67 13.09 6.27
N ILE A 243 2.17 11.93 5.81
CA ILE A 243 0.75 11.58 5.99
C ILE A 243 0.43 11.30 7.46
N THR A 244 1.36 10.69 8.21
CA THR A 244 1.20 10.45 9.65
C THR A 244 1.04 11.76 10.41
N ILE A 245 1.85 12.78 10.08
CA ILE A 245 1.73 14.12 10.65
C ILE A 245 0.39 14.74 10.28
N ALA A 246 0.01 14.74 8.99
CA ALA A 246 -1.24 15.32 8.53
C ALA A 246 -2.47 14.70 9.22
N LEU A 247 -2.50 13.38 9.37
CA LEU A 247 -3.59 12.67 10.06
C LEU A 247 -3.64 13.00 11.55
N ALA A 248 -2.49 13.17 12.20
CA ALA A 248 -2.43 13.58 13.61
C ALA A 248 -2.92 15.03 13.79
N GLU A 249 -2.49 15.95 12.93
CA GLU A 249 -2.95 17.35 12.93
C GLU A 249 -4.45 17.45 12.66
N LEU A 250 -5.00 16.64 11.73
CA LEU A 250 -6.44 16.57 11.49
C LEU A 250 -7.19 16.08 12.73
N LEU A 251 -6.69 15.04 13.39
CA LEU A 251 -7.30 14.55 14.63
C LEU A 251 -7.25 15.61 15.75
N PHE A 252 -6.16 16.39 15.83
CA PHE A 252 -6.05 17.48 16.80
C PHE A 252 -7.04 18.61 16.50
N ASP A 253 -7.18 19.01 15.23
CA ASP A 253 -8.19 20.00 14.82
C ASP A 253 -9.60 19.53 15.20
N ARG A 254 -9.90 18.26 14.98
CA ARG A 254 -11.22 17.67 15.25
C ARG A 254 -11.51 17.43 16.73
N THR A 255 -10.49 17.03 17.51
CA THR A 255 -10.66 16.63 18.93
C THR A 255 -10.39 17.76 19.90
N PHE A 256 -9.33 18.54 19.68
CA PHE A 256 -8.87 19.58 20.59
C PHE A 256 -9.16 21.00 20.11
N GLY A 257 -9.73 21.15 18.89
CA GLY A 257 -10.07 22.46 18.34
C GLY A 257 -8.84 23.28 17.94
N THR A 258 -7.72 22.64 17.60
CA THR A 258 -6.57 23.30 16.99
C THR A 258 -6.92 23.82 15.59
N ASN A 259 -6.02 24.57 14.95
CA ASN A 259 -6.30 25.24 13.68
C ASN A 259 -5.17 25.01 12.68
N PHE A 260 -4.80 23.76 12.41
CA PHE A 260 -3.83 23.43 11.36
C PHE A 260 -4.44 23.65 9.97
N PHE A 261 -5.69 23.20 9.77
CA PHE A 261 -6.38 23.20 8.47
C PHE A 261 -7.66 24.07 8.47
N ARG A 262 -8.15 24.47 9.64
CA ARG A 262 -9.36 25.30 9.76
C ARG A 262 -9.11 26.73 9.30
N VAL A 263 -9.95 27.18 8.37
CA VAL A 263 -9.96 28.58 7.93
C VAL A 263 -10.68 29.44 8.97
N ALA A 264 -10.18 30.64 9.22
CA ALA A 264 -10.90 31.63 10.04
C ALA A 264 -12.30 31.83 9.48
N SER A 265 -13.33 31.63 10.30
CA SER A 265 -14.70 31.99 9.95
C SER A 265 -15.12 33.26 10.69
N THR A 266 -16.06 34.01 10.11
CA THR A 266 -16.69 35.16 10.76
C THR A 266 -17.45 34.81 12.03
N LEU A 267 -17.69 33.49 12.28
CA LEU A 267 -18.43 32.97 13.42
C LEU A 267 -17.53 32.44 14.54
N THR A 268 -16.24 32.23 14.27
CA THR A 268 -15.26 31.79 15.28
C THR A 268 -13.98 32.58 15.06
N SER A 269 -13.60 33.38 16.04
CA SER A 269 -12.36 34.19 16.04
C SER A 269 -11.07 33.33 16.06
N ALA A 270 -11.19 32.03 16.10
CA ALA A 270 -10.10 31.07 16.11
C ALA A 270 -9.97 30.45 14.70
N GLY A 271 -9.18 31.03 13.84
CA GLY A 271 -8.81 30.48 12.56
C GLY A 271 -7.45 31.01 12.15
N GLY A 272 -6.73 30.29 11.38
CA GLY A 272 -5.37 30.61 10.91
C GLY A 272 -4.76 29.46 10.14
N GLY A 273 -5.42 28.32 10.11
CA GLY A 273 -5.04 27.16 9.33
C GLY A 273 -5.40 27.31 7.85
N GLN A 274 -4.81 26.47 7.04
CA GLN A 274 -5.02 26.50 5.59
C GLN A 274 -5.27 25.09 5.03
N PRO A 275 -6.41 24.86 4.36
CA PRO A 275 -6.69 23.58 3.70
C PRO A 275 -5.63 23.13 2.70
N ILE A 276 -4.94 24.08 2.05
CA ILE A 276 -3.86 23.76 1.12
C ILE A 276 -2.68 23.07 1.80
N PHE A 277 -2.46 23.33 3.08
CA PHE A 277 -1.43 22.66 3.87
C PHE A 277 -1.71 21.15 4.00
N TRP A 278 -2.98 20.77 4.27
CA TRP A 278 -3.42 19.38 4.19
C TRP A 278 -3.09 18.76 2.84
N GLN A 279 -3.42 19.43 1.75
CA GLN A 279 -3.21 18.91 0.41
C GLN A 279 -1.71 18.68 0.11
N HIS A 280 -0.83 19.58 0.52
CA HIS A 280 0.61 19.37 0.38
C HIS A 280 1.09 18.17 1.17
N LEU A 281 0.78 18.07 2.46
CA LEU A 281 1.20 16.95 3.29
C LEU A 281 0.63 15.62 2.77
N PHE A 282 -0.64 15.63 2.34
CA PHE A 282 -1.27 14.43 1.78
C PHE A 282 -0.58 14.00 0.48
N TRP A 283 -0.32 14.91 -0.46
CA TRP A 283 0.23 14.55 -1.77
C TRP A 283 1.74 14.32 -1.76
N ILE A 284 2.48 14.86 -0.81
CA ILE A 284 3.88 14.43 -0.57
C ILE A 284 3.93 12.93 -0.24
N PHE A 285 2.90 12.39 0.39
CA PHE A 285 2.69 10.95 0.52
C PHE A 285 2.00 10.37 -0.73
N GLY A 286 0.89 10.95 -1.17
CA GLY A 286 -0.04 10.34 -2.12
C GLY A 286 0.55 10.12 -3.51
N HIS A 287 1.50 10.95 -3.96
CA HIS A 287 2.16 10.68 -5.22
C HIS A 287 3.21 9.55 -5.10
N PRO A 288 4.16 9.54 -4.15
CA PRO A 288 4.97 8.35 -3.91
C PRO A 288 4.14 7.08 -3.68
N GLU A 289 2.96 7.17 -3.09
CA GLU A 289 2.07 6.03 -2.89
C GLU A 289 1.71 5.34 -4.21
N VAL A 290 1.37 6.08 -5.26
CA VAL A 290 1.06 5.45 -6.56
C VAL A 290 2.28 4.71 -7.15
N TYR A 291 3.50 5.14 -6.83
CA TYR A 291 4.71 4.39 -7.20
C TYR A 291 4.99 3.21 -6.26
N ILE A 292 4.62 3.29 -5.00
CA ILE A 292 4.60 2.13 -4.09
C ILE A 292 3.70 1.03 -4.65
N LEU A 293 2.58 1.38 -5.28
CA LEU A 293 1.65 0.44 -5.88
C LEU A 293 2.17 -0.15 -7.20
N ILE A 294 2.75 0.67 -8.10
CA ILE A 294 3.06 0.24 -9.47
C ILE A 294 4.45 -0.40 -9.61
N LEU A 295 5.46 0.02 -8.86
CA LEU A 295 6.82 -0.53 -8.99
C LEU A 295 6.91 -2.03 -8.76
N PRO A 296 6.22 -2.62 -7.76
CA PRO A 296 6.17 -4.07 -7.61
C PRO A 296 5.62 -4.79 -8.84
N ALA A 297 4.54 -4.26 -9.43
CA ALA A 297 3.95 -4.81 -10.66
C ALA A 297 4.93 -4.73 -11.83
N MET A 298 5.63 -3.60 -11.99
CA MET A 298 6.71 -3.45 -12.99
C MET A 298 7.85 -4.45 -12.75
N GLY A 299 8.15 -4.76 -11.49
CA GLY A 299 9.10 -5.81 -11.10
C GLY A 299 8.65 -7.18 -11.58
N ILE A 300 7.40 -7.56 -11.30
CA ILE A 300 6.81 -8.83 -11.74
C ILE A 300 6.83 -8.94 -13.28
N VAL A 301 6.38 -7.93 -13.99
CA VAL A 301 6.39 -7.90 -15.47
C VAL A 301 7.81 -8.11 -15.99
N SER A 302 8.81 -7.48 -15.38
CA SER A 302 10.23 -7.60 -15.77
C SER A 302 10.81 -8.99 -15.55
N GLU A 303 10.20 -9.83 -14.70
CA GLU A 303 10.60 -11.25 -14.49
C GLU A 303 9.78 -12.20 -15.42
N VAL A 304 8.50 -11.89 -15.61
CA VAL A 304 7.60 -12.73 -16.42
C VAL A 304 7.98 -12.68 -17.91
N LEU A 305 8.23 -11.49 -18.43
CA LEU A 305 8.53 -11.31 -19.87
C LEU A 305 9.75 -12.12 -20.33
N PRO A 306 10.93 -12.03 -19.68
CA PRO A 306 12.10 -12.83 -20.09
C PRO A 306 11.82 -14.33 -20.00
N THR A 307 11.15 -14.76 -18.96
CA THR A 307 10.84 -16.17 -18.68
C THR A 307 10.01 -16.79 -19.81
N PHE A 308 8.94 -16.15 -20.22
CA PHE A 308 8.00 -16.69 -21.21
C PHE A 308 8.30 -16.27 -22.65
N SER A 309 9.20 -15.32 -22.87
CA SER A 309 9.78 -15.03 -24.19
C SER A 309 11.06 -15.84 -24.47
N LYS A 310 11.57 -16.59 -23.47
CA LYS A 310 12.83 -17.36 -23.53
C LYS A 310 14.02 -16.52 -24.00
N LYS A 311 14.11 -15.31 -23.48
CA LYS A 311 15.10 -14.32 -23.85
C LYS A 311 15.48 -13.49 -22.62
N PRO A 312 16.77 -13.14 -22.42
CA PRO A 312 17.15 -12.28 -21.30
C PRO A 312 16.47 -10.91 -21.39
N LEU A 313 16.25 -10.28 -20.23
CA LEU A 313 15.70 -8.94 -20.16
C LEU A 313 16.63 -7.97 -20.91
N PHE A 314 16.09 -7.28 -21.88
CA PHE A 314 16.84 -6.26 -22.61
C PHE A 314 17.17 -5.09 -21.69
N GLY A 315 18.45 -4.76 -21.57
CA GLY A 315 18.90 -3.60 -20.80
C GLY A 315 18.67 -3.69 -19.29
N TYR A 316 18.89 -4.86 -18.65
CA TYR A 316 18.70 -5.06 -17.20
C TYR A 316 19.21 -3.88 -16.33
N PRO A 317 20.47 -3.37 -16.48
CA PRO A 317 20.92 -2.26 -15.68
C PRO A 317 20.07 -1.00 -15.86
N ILE A 318 19.66 -0.71 -17.08
CA ILE A 318 18.86 0.47 -17.41
C ILE A 318 17.48 0.36 -16.77
N VAL A 319 16.87 -0.84 -16.79
CA VAL A 319 15.58 -1.11 -16.13
C VAL A 319 15.67 -0.92 -14.61
N VAL A 320 16.76 -1.36 -13.99
CA VAL A 320 17.01 -1.17 -12.55
C VAL A 320 17.14 0.31 -12.23
N PHE A 321 18.03 1.03 -12.91
CA PHE A 321 18.26 2.45 -12.65
C PHE A 321 17.04 3.32 -12.96
N SER A 322 16.28 3.00 -14.01
CA SER A 322 15.00 3.69 -14.29
C SER A 322 14.02 3.55 -13.13
N GLY A 323 13.94 2.37 -12.48
CA GLY A 323 13.12 2.17 -11.30
C GLY A 323 13.56 3.03 -10.10
N ALA A 324 14.87 3.15 -9.87
CA ALA A 324 15.41 4.03 -8.84
C ALA A 324 15.12 5.52 -9.14
N VAL A 325 15.26 5.93 -10.40
CA VAL A 325 14.94 7.30 -10.85
C VAL A 325 13.45 7.60 -10.67
N ILE A 326 12.55 6.67 -11.04
CA ILE A 326 11.10 6.81 -10.80
C ILE A 326 10.83 7.00 -9.31
N GLY A 327 11.44 6.19 -8.45
CA GLY A 327 11.29 6.33 -7.00
C GLY A 327 11.74 7.71 -6.49
N LEU A 328 12.89 8.19 -6.92
CA LEU A 328 13.42 9.49 -6.53
C LEU A 328 12.54 10.65 -7.03
N LEU A 329 12.19 10.65 -8.32
CA LEU A 329 11.35 11.68 -8.93
C LEU A 329 9.94 11.67 -8.33
N GLY A 330 9.46 10.53 -7.83
CA GLY A 330 8.17 10.43 -7.16
C GLY A 330 7.97 11.44 -6.03
N PHE A 331 9.03 11.85 -5.35
CA PHE A 331 8.97 12.91 -4.34
C PHE A 331 9.05 14.34 -4.91
N ALA A 332 9.37 14.51 -6.19
CA ALA A 332 9.56 15.82 -6.79
C ALA A 332 8.34 16.33 -7.57
N VAL A 333 7.26 15.53 -7.67
CA VAL A 333 6.14 15.80 -8.59
C VAL A 333 4.77 15.90 -7.91
N TRP A 334 4.67 15.76 -6.58
CA TRP A 334 3.40 15.61 -5.84
C TRP A 334 2.38 16.72 -6.15
N SER A 335 2.83 17.93 -6.45
CA SER A 335 1.95 19.09 -6.58
C SER A 335 1.16 19.13 -7.90
N HIS A 336 1.41 18.18 -8.82
CA HIS A 336 0.55 18.03 -10.01
C HIS A 336 -0.87 17.55 -9.66
N HIS A 337 -1.07 16.98 -8.49
CA HIS A 337 -2.41 16.70 -7.94
C HIS A 337 -3.15 17.96 -7.46
N MET A 338 -2.48 19.12 -7.47
CA MET A 338 -2.97 20.36 -6.89
C MET A 338 -3.07 21.52 -7.89
N PHE A 339 -3.04 21.25 -9.19
CA PHE A 339 -3.04 22.31 -10.21
C PHE A 339 -4.29 23.21 -10.18
N ALA A 340 -5.41 22.70 -9.69
CA ALA A 340 -6.65 23.47 -9.53
C ALA A 340 -6.70 24.31 -8.25
N THR A 341 -5.67 24.28 -7.38
CA THR A 341 -5.68 24.98 -6.08
C THR A 341 -5.13 26.41 -6.13
N GLY A 342 -4.68 26.87 -7.29
CA GLY A 342 -4.12 28.21 -7.42
C GLY A 342 -2.64 28.34 -7.04
N LEU A 343 -1.81 27.31 -7.29
CA LEU A 343 -0.37 27.29 -6.98
C LEU A 343 0.48 28.38 -7.64
N GLY A 344 -0.08 29.13 -8.61
CA GLY A 344 0.65 30.10 -9.40
C GLY A 344 1.43 29.49 -10.57
N LYS A 345 1.77 30.33 -11.54
CA LYS A 345 2.33 29.90 -12.85
C LYS A 345 3.69 29.21 -12.72
N VAL A 346 4.56 29.70 -11.84
CA VAL A 346 5.93 29.15 -11.68
C VAL A 346 5.88 27.73 -11.11
N ALA A 347 5.14 27.52 -10.04
CA ALA A 347 5.01 26.19 -9.44
C ALA A 347 4.33 25.21 -10.40
N THR A 348 3.24 25.63 -11.06
CA THR A 348 2.55 24.81 -12.06
C THR A 348 3.49 24.39 -13.19
N ALA A 349 4.29 25.30 -13.74
CA ALA A 349 5.26 24.98 -14.80
C ALA A 349 6.35 24.02 -14.31
N ALA A 350 6.92 24.26 -13.13
CA ALA A 350 7.98 23.44 -12.56
C ALA A 350 7.50 21.99 -12.33
N PHE A 351 6.34 21.80 -11.67
CA PHE A 351 5.80 20.47 -11.41
C PHE A 351 5.31 19.76 -12.69
N SER A 352 4.86 20.49 -13.70
CA SER A 352 4.55 19.93 -15.03
C SER A 352 5.80 19.37 -15.71
N LEU A 353 6.89 20.14 -15.74
CA LEU A 353 8.15 19.69 -16.34
C LEU A 353 8.73 18.48 -15.62
N LEU A 354 8.74 18.46 -14.29
CA LEU A 354 9.21 17.31 -13.51
C LEU A 354 8.36 16.06 -13.76
N THR A 355 7.04 16.23 -13.87
CA THR A 355 6.12 15.14 -14.21
C THR A 355 6.40 14.58 -15.60
N MET A 356 6.66 15.45 -16.59
CA MET A 356 7.05 15.01 -17.93
C MET A 356 8.41 14.27 -17.94
N ALA A 357 9.37 14.73 -17.14
CA ALA A 357 10.67 14.05 -17.00
C ALA A 357 10.52 12.62 -16.47
N MET A 358 9.55 12.37 -15.59
CA MET A 358 9.25 11.02 -15.09
C MET A 358 8.76 10.07 -16.19
N ALA A 359 8.02 10.58 -17.18
CA ALA A 359 7.58 9.79 -18.34
C ALA A 359 8.78 9.21 -19.12
N GLY A 360 9.91 9.92 -19.15
CA GLY A 360 11.15 9.41 -19.77
C GLY A 360 11.68 8.16 -19.07
N ALA A 361 11.76 8.17 -17.74
CA ALA A 361 12.21 7.02 -16.96
C ALA A 361 11.25 5.81 -17.09
N THR A 362 9.95 6.06 -17.14
CA THR A 362 8.93 5.04 -17.38
C THR A 362 9.03 4.47 -18.81
N GLY A 363 9.20 5.33 -19.82
CA GLY A 363 9.39 4.95 -21.21
C GLY A 363 10.56 4.00 -21.42
N VAL A 364 11.67 4.22 -20.69
CA VAL A 364 12.84 3.31 -20.71
C VAL A 364 12.44 1.87 -20.36
N LYS A 365 11.59 1.68 -19.34
CA LYS A 365 11.11 0.34 -18.95
C LYS A 365 10.26 -0.28 -20.06
N ILE A 366 9.31 0.48 -20.62
CA ILE A 366 8.41 0.01 -21.68
C ILE A 366 9.22 -0.40 -22.90
N PHE A 367 10.17 0.42 -23.36
CA PHE A 367 11.03 0.09 -24.49
C PHE A 367 11.93 -1.13 -24.21
N SER A 368 12.40 -1.30 -22.98
CA SER A 368 13.16 -2.49 -22.58
C SER A 368 12.30 -3.76 -22.63
N TRP A 369 11.04 -3.69 -22.22
CA TRP A 369 10.09 -4.80 -22.34
C TRP A 369 9.78 -5.14 -23.80
N ILE A 370 9.53 -4.12 -24.63
CA ILE A 370 9.34 -4.31 -26.08
C ILE A 370 10.60 -4.93 -26.72
N GLY A 371 11.80 -4.44 -26.36
CA GLY A 371 13.07 -4.99 -26.82
C GLY A 371 13.29 -6.46 -26.37
N THR A 372 12.77 -6.83 -25.21
CA THR A 372 12.76 -8.22 -24.74
C THR A 372 11.84 -9.10 -25.57
N LEU A 373 10.68 -8.58 -25.96
CA LEU A 373 9.69 -9.29 -26.80
C LEU A 373 10.11 -9.37 -28.28
N TRP A 374 10.88 -8.41 -28.77
CA TRP A 374 11.27 -8.33 -30.18
C TRP A 374 12.08 -9.56 -30.64
N GLY A 375 11.56 -10.28 -31.60
CA GLY A 375 12.18 -11.51 -32.12
C GLY A 375 12.19 -12.68 -31.12
N ALA A 376 11.39 -12.62 -30.05
CA ALA A 376 11.31 -13.65 -29.04
C ALA A 376 10.38 -14.82 -29.44
N ARG A 377 10.61 -15.98 -28.81
CA ARG A 377 9.71 -17.15 -28.92
C ARG A 377 8.70 -17.11 -27.76
N ILE A 378 7.65 -16.32 -27.95
CA ILE A 378 6.66 -16.06 -26.91
C ILE A 378 5.83 -17.30 -26.64
N LYS A 379 5.76 -17.70 -25.35
CA LYS A 379 4.83 -18.72 -24.85
C LYS A 379 3.66 -18.00 -24.17
N PHE A 380 2.48 -18.05 -24.77
CA PHE A 380 1.26 -17.43 -24.24
C PHE A 380 0.71 -18.22 -23.05
N THR A 381 1.28 -17.97 -21.88
CA THR A 381 0.76 -18.45 -20.58
C THR A 381 -0.06 -17.34 -19.92
N VAL A 382 -0.85 -17.68 -18.91
CA VAL A 382 -1.64 -16.69 -18.18
C VAL A 382 -0.78 -15.52 -17.69
N PRO A 383 0.36 -15.71 -17.00
CA PRO A 383 1.21 -14.59 -16.58
C PRO A 383 1.71 -13.73 -17.75
N MET A 384 2.03 -14.35 -18.90
CA MET A 384 2.49 -13.63 -20.08
C MET A 384 1.40 -12.76 -20.68
N VAL A 385 0.17 -13.28 -20.79
CA VAL A 385 -0.97 -12.52 -21.32
C VAL A 385 -1.30 -11.33 -20.43
N PHE A 386 -1.28 -11.52 -19.10
CA PHE A 386 -1.45 -10.40 -18.17
C PHE A 386 -0.33 -9.36 -18.28
N SER A 387 0.93 -9.79 -18.46
CA SER A 387 2.06 -8.86 -18.65
C SER A 387 1.96 -8.07 -19.96
N LEU A 388 1.50 -8.70 -21.05
CA LEU A 388 1.23 -8.01 -22.30
C LEU A 388 0.08 -7.00 -22.13
N GLY A 389 -1.01 -7.42 -21.46
CA GLY A 389 -2.12 -6.52 -21.10
C GLY A 389 -1.65 -5.34 -20.26
N PHE A 390 -0.75 -5.56 -19.30
CA PHE A 390 -0.15 -4.48 -18.50
C PHE A 390 0.57 -3.46 -19.38
N ILE A 391 1.43 -3.91 -20.30
CA ILE A 391 2.18 -3.02 -21.22
C ILE A 391 1.23 -2.20 -22.11
N ILE A 392 0.15 -2.82 -22.60
CA ILE A 392 -0.80 -2.17 -23.51
C ILE A 392 -1.63 -1.11 -22.78
N ASN A 393 -2.04 -1.39 -21.55
CA ASN A 393 -2.90 -0.49 -20.78
C ASN A 393 -2.12 0.61 -20.05
N PHE A 394 -0.81 0.42 -19.79
CA PHE A 394 0.05 1.38 -19.10
C PHE A 394 0.56 2.46 -20.03
#